data_5235e62267d28f182db2ea9714498685
#
_entry.id   5235e62267d28f182db2ea9714498685
#
_cell.length_a   1.000
_cell.length_b   1.000
_cell.length_c   1.000
_cell.angle_alpha   90.00
_cell.angle_beta   90.00
_cell.angle_gamma   90.00
#
_symmetry.space_group_name_H-M   'P 1'
#
loop_
_entity.id
_entity.type
_entity.pdbx_description
1 polymer ?
#
loop_
_entity_poly.entity_id
_entity_poly.type
_entity_poly.pdbx_seq_one_letter_code
_entity_poly.pdbx_strand_id
1 'polypeptide(L)'
;MADLTIHVRKPADWAEPVRIHYWDARPGGQSTTWPGAAMTWDGEGWWRITLAGIEAAAMVFTDGAGRQTGNHWRERDGCLDT
;
A
#
# COMPACT_ATOMS: atom_id res chain seq x y z
N MET A 1 -11.87 -2.50 -16.60
CA MET A 1 -10.89 -3.03 -15.66
C MET A 1 -10.78 -2.14 -14.45
N ALA A 2 -10.77 -2.72 -13.26
CA ALA A 2 -10.62 -1.94 -12.05
C ALA A 2 -9.16 -1.69 -11.74
N ASP A 3 -8.85 -0.53 -11.19
CA ASP A 3 -7.57 -0.22 -10.58
C ASP A 3 -7.84 0.20 -9.15
N LEU A 4 -6.93 -0.14 -8.24
CA LEU A 4 -7.06 0.19 -6.84
C LEU A 4 -5.99 1.22 -6.48
N THR A 5 -6.42 2.43 -6.16
CA THR A 5 -5.50 3.52 -5.77
C THR A 5 -5.57 3.72 -4.27
N ILE A 6 -4.42 3.64 -3.62
CA ILE A 6 -4.31 3.77 -2.17
C ILE A 6 -3.36 4.92 -1.85
N HIS A 7 -3.80 5.79 -0.96
CA HIS A 7 -2.98 6.86 -0.39
C HIS A 7 -2.71 6.54 1.08
N VAL A 8 -1.48 6.69 1.50
CA VAL A 8 -1.07 6.44 2.88
C VAL A 8 -0.28 7.63 3.40
N ARG A 9 -0.65 8.13 4.57
CA ARG A 9 0.14 9.14 5.27
C ARG A 9 1.04 8.42 6.25
N LYS A 10 2.36 8.56 6.06
CA LYS A 10 3.30 7.87 6.94
C LYS A 10 3.50 8.64 8.24
N PRO A 11 3.74 7.94 9.36
CA PRO A 11 4.24 8.58 10.57
C PRO A 11 5.60 9.23 10.31
N ALA A 12 5.89 10.30 11.03
CA ALA A 12 7.11 11.09 10.81
C ALA A 12 8.40 10.30 11.05
N ASP A 13 8.35 9.28 11.89
CA ASP A 13 9.52 8.48 12.26
C ASP A 13 9.78 7.28 11.34
N TRP A 14 8.96 7.12 10.30
CA TRP A 14 9.19 6.07 9.31
C TRP A 14 10.26 6.48 8.32
N ALA A 15 11.06 5.52 7.89
CA ALA A 15 11.97 5.70 6.78
C ALA A 15 11.19 5.81 5.45
N GLU A 16 11.86 6.18 4.38
CA GLU A 16 11.27 6.34 3.06
C GLU A 16 12.02 5.46 2.05
N PRO A 17 11.35 5.00 1.01
CA PRO A 17 9.94 5.21 0.66
C PRO A 17 9.01 4.33 1.48
N VAL A 18 7.74 4.72 1.56
CA VAL A 18 6.70 3.81 2.04
C VAL A 18 6.52 2.71 1.01
N ARG A 19 6.34 1.48 1.48
CA ARG A 19 6.13 0.33 0.62
C ARG A 19 4.81 -0.35 0.94
N ILE A 20 4.19 -0.92 -0.07
CA ILE A 20 2.99 -1.72 0.11
C ILE A 20 3.33 -3.18 -0.17
N HIS A 21 3.01 -4.04 0.78
CA HIS A 21 3.01 -5.48 0.57
C HIS A 21 1.55 -5.94 0.55
N TYR A 22 1.13 -6.55 -0.55
CA TYR A 22 -0.24 -7.04 -0.68
C TYR A 22 -0.26 -8.50 -1.09
N TRP A 23 -1.38 -9.15 -0.78
CA TRP A 23 -1.61 -10.55 -1.11
C TRP A 23 -3.10 -10.79 -1.29
N ASP A 24 -3.45 -11.98 -1.78
CA ASP A 24 -4.85 -12.34 -2.06
C ASP A 24 -5.56 -11.31 -2.92
N ALA A 25 -4.85 -10.70 -3.85
CA ALA A 25 -5.44 -9.71 -4.74
C ALA A 25 -6.50 -10.33 -5.63
N ARG A 26 -7.52 -9.57 -5.94
CA ARG A 26 -8.61 -10.02 -6.81
C ARG A 26 -8.65 -9.19 -8.07
N PRO A 27 -8.92 -9.82 -9.22
CA PRO A 27 -9.37 -11.22 -9.38
C PRO A 27 -8.26 -12.27 -9.46
N GLY A 28 -7.01 -11.94 -9.55
CA GLY A 28 -5.97 -12.89 -9.93
C GLY A 28 -5.19 -13.56 -8.81
N GLY A 29 -5.41 -13.19 -7.55
CA GLY A 29 -4.66 -13.74 -6.43
C GLY A 29 -3.21 -13.27 -6.35
N GLN A 30 -2.87 -12.14 -7.00
CA GLN A 30 -1.51 -11.63 -7.04
C GLN A 30 -1.02 -11.24 -5.65
N SER A 31 0.28 -11.28 -5.48
CA SER A 31 0.93 -10.80 -4.26
C SER A 31 2.29 -10.21 -4.59
N THR A 32 2.75 -9.30 -3.74
CA THR A 32 4.13 -8.81 -3.81
C THR A 32 5.04 -9.72 -3.01
N THR A 33 6.34 -9.51 -3.17
CA THR A 33 7.36 -10.12 -2.31
C THR A 33 7.75 -9.08 -1.27
N TRP A 34 7.80 -9.50 -0.01
CA TRP A 34 8.19 -8.60 1.09
C TRP A 34 9.55 -7.94 0.81
N PRO A 35 9.76 -6.64 1.07
CA PRO A 35 8.85 -5.71 1.74
C PRO A 35 7.83 -5.03 0.81
N GLY A 36 7.69 -5.46 -0.41
CA GLY A 36 6.67 -4.99 -1.33
C GLY A 36 7.15 -3.94 -2.31
N ALA A 37 6.19 -3.29 -2.95
CA ALA A 37 6.43 -2.29 -3.97
C ALA A 37 6.57 -0.90 -3.33
N ALA A 38 7.51 -0.10 -3.84
CA ALA A 38 7.66 1.28 -3.37
C ALA A 38 6.48 2.12 -3.86
N MET A 39 5.92 2.91 -2.95
CA MET A 39 4.90 3.89 -3.30
C MET A 39 5.56 5.17 -3.78
N THR A 40 4.77 6.07 -4.34
CA THR A 40 5.23 7.35 -4.86
C THR A 40 4.85 8.46 -3.90
N TRP A 41 5.82 9.33 -3.57
CA TRP A 41 5.55 10.49 -2.71
C TRP A 41 4.56 11.43 -3.37
N ASP A 42 3.57 11.85 -2.59
CA ASP A 42 2.46 12.68 -3.06
C ASP A 42 2.34 14.00 -2.27
N GLY A 43 3.37 14.36 -1.52
CA GLY A 43 3.43 15.60 -0.75
C GLY A 43 2.92 15.46 0.68
N GLU A 44 3.49 16.24 1.59
CA GLU A 44 3.02 16.41 2.98
C GLU A 44 2.91 15.09 3.76
N GLY A 45 3.83 14.16 3.51
CA GLY A 45 3.83 12.87 4.18
C GLY A 45 2.93 11.83 3.56
N TRP A 46 2.23 12.16 2.47
CA TRP A 46 1.37 11.24 1.76
C TRP A 46 2.14 10.49 0.68
N TRP A 47 1.81 9.21 0.53
CA TRP A 47 2.37 8.31 -0.47
C TRP A 47 1.21 7.62 -1.18
N ARG A 48 1.35 7.36 -2.46
CA ARG A 48 0.29 6.75 -3.25
C ARG A 48 0.81 5.64 -4.14
N ILE A 49 -0.10 4.75 -4.50
CA ILE A 49 0.14 3.74 -5.52
C ILE A 49 -1.18 3.36 -6.18
N THR A 50 -1.12 3.06 -7.46
CA THR A 50 -2.25 2.48 -8.19
C THR A 50 -1.89 1.05 -8.55
N LEU A 51 -2.72 0.12 -8.10
CA LEU A 51 -2.57 -1.31 -8.38
C LEU A 51 -3.42 -1.62 -9.59
N ALA A 52 -2.79 -1.63 -10.77
CA ALA A 52 -3.49 -1.80 -12.03
C ALA A 52 -4.07 -3.21 -12.14
N GLY A 53 -5.35 -3.29 -12.56
CA GLY A 53 -6.03 -4.57 -12.76
C GLY A 53 -6.43 -5.28 -11.47
N ILE A 54 -6.36 -4.61 -10.32
CA ILE A 54 -6.69 -5.19 -9.02
C ILE A 54 -7.93 -4.49 -8.48
N GLU A 55 -8.92 -5.27 -8.06
CA GLU A 55 -10.16 -4.76 -7.50
C GLU A 55 -10.11 -4.70 -5.98
N ALA A 56 -9.40 -5.64 -5.36
CA ALA A 56 -9.32 -5.75 -3.91
C ALA A 56 -8.05 -6.51 -3.53
N ALA A 57 -7.54 -6.25 -2.35
CA ALA A 57 -6.39 -6.99 -1.82
C ALA A 57 -6.28 -6.82 -0.31
N ALA A 58 -5.70 -7.82 0.34
CA ALA A 58 -5.17 -7.66 1.69
C ALA A 58 -3.82 -6.95 1.58
N MET A 59 -3.52 -6.03 2.50
CA MET A 59 -2.31 -5.24 2.39
C MET A 59 -1.78 -4.79 3.75
N VAL A 60 -0.50 -4.53 3.76
CA VAL A 60 0.19 -3.91 4.88
C VAL A 60 1.15 -2.86 4.32
N PHE A 61 1.36 -1.79 5.07
CA PHE A 61 2.28 -0.72 4.66
C PHE A 61 3.49 -0.74 5.59
N THR A 62 4.65 -0.53 5.03
CA THR A 62 5.90 -0.60 5.78
C THR A 62 6.87 0.47 5.28
N ASP A 63 7.83 0.85 6.12
CA ASP A 63 8.92 1.71 5.72
C ASP A 63 10.14 0.93 5.20
N GLY A 64 10.04 -0.40 5.19
CA GLY A 64 11.16 -1.25 4.78
C GLY A 64 12.30 -1.33 5.79
N ALA A 65 12.14 -0.71 6.96
CA ALA A 65 13.19 -0.59 7.98
C ALA A 65 12.70 -1.05 9.36
N GLY A 66 11.72 -1.95 9.39
CA GLY A 66 11.23 -2.56 10.63
C GLY A 66 9.92 -2.01 11.16
N ARG A 67 9.37 -0.98 10.55
CA ARG A 67 8.07 -0.42 10.95
C ARG A 67 7.01 -0.80 9.94
N GLN A 68 5.81 -1.09 10.43
CA GLN A 68 4.71 -1.48 9.56
C GLN A 68 3.37 -1.26 10.24
N THR A 69 2.29 -1.21 9.43
CA THR A 69 0.92 -1.17 9.92
C THR A 69 0.43 -2.58 10.23
N GLY A 70 -0.77 -2.68 10.80
CA GLY A 70 -1.51 -3.92 10.80
C GLY A 70 -2.05 -4.24 9.41
N ASN A 71 -2.70 -5.38 9.28
CA ASN A 71 -3.26 -5.83 8.02
C ASN A 71 -4.56 -5.09 7.71
N HIS A 72 -4.76 -4.75 6.44
CA HIS A 72 -5.95 -4.10 5.93
C HIS A 72 -6.50 -4.90 4.76
N TRP A 73 -7.81 -4.88 4.60
CA TRP A 73 -8.47 -5.36 3.39
C TRP A 73 -9.11 -4.16 2.71
N ARG A 74 -8.80 -3.94 1.44
CA ARG A 74 -9.37 -2.83 0.68
C ARG A 74 -10.06 -3.35 -0.57
N GLU A 75 -11.27 -2.83 -0.82
CA GLU A 75 -12.08 -3.18 -1.99
C GLU A 75 -12.36 -1.95 -2.86
N ARG A 76 -11.85 -0.80 -2.46
CA ARG A 76 -12.03 0.46 -3.18
C ARG A 76 -10.91 1.41 -2.82
N ASP A 77 -10.73 2.43 -3.64
CA ASP A 77 -9.75 3.47 -3.41
C ASP A 77 -9.93 4.09 -2.02
N GLY A 78 -8.85 4.52 -1.43
CA GLY A 78 -8.96 5.13 -0.13
C GLY A 78 -7.67 5.75 0.36
N CYS A 79 -7.81 6.42 1.52
CA CYS A 79 -6.71 7.07 2.21
C CYS A 79 -6.59 6.46 3.61
N LEU A 80 -5.36 6.17 4.00
CA LEU A 80 -5.05 5.65 5.33
C LEU A 80 -4.10 6.62 6.01
N ASP A 81 -4.55 7.20 7.12
CA ASP A 81 -3.73 8.09 7.95
C ASP A 81 -3.22 7.28 9.14
N THR A 82 -1.98 6.85 9.02
CA THR A 82 -1.38 5.95 10.02
C THR A 82 -0.62 6.71 11.10
#